data_5487262a305637ffa4d7979b667fcdb1
#
_entry.id   5487262a305637ffa4d7979b667fcdb1
#
_cell.length_a   1.000
_cell.length_b   1.000
_cell.length_c   1.000
_cell.angle_alpha   90.00
_cell.angle_beta   90.00
_cell.angle_gamma   90.00
#
_symmetry.space_group_name_H-M   'P 1'
#
loop_
_entity.id
_entity.type
_entity.pdbx_description
1 polymer ?
#
loop_
_entity_poly.entity_id
_entity_poly.type
_entity_poly.pdbx_seq_one_letter_code
_entity_poly.pdbx_strand_id
1 'polypeptide(L)'
;RTTTQQVSAIFSRNRMVFAFANFFAPPGGGAFQLNLTGTSLLVPRTWSHHLVRFGSSTGLVEYLLNGVSEAAAYATATGREGGAVHLPSVGTASPVTLGQNYTGLLDELRLSSFWVERPTLGRFGTEPGSAVSPLVDLGWNNTRLASVDAEIRTPGDSGAAFFYRVGDFPETWRTDSPEWKPFRPGGSLPESARGRYAQVRVELYPDPRGADGPILSSITLRYLPDPPPPPPGEVLAVAGDGRITLRWSRVPEADLAGYLVYYGTSPGDYYGREAVQGPSPVDTGNTVSITLTGLVNGRLYYFAVASYDAVLPRRPGEFSREVSARPARNVP
;
A
#
# COMPACT_ATOMS: atom_id res chain seq x y z
N ARG A 1 -45.79 -3.34 -35.29
CA ARG A 1 -45.62 -2.11 -34.47
C ARG A 1 -44.48 -2.36 -33.51
N THR A 2 -43.44 -1.60 -33.64
CA THR A 2 -42.32 -1.63 -32.67
C THR A 2 -42.81 -1.02 -31.37
N THR A 3 -42.94 -1.80 -30.33
CA THR A 3 -43.28 -1.31 -29.00
C THR A 3 -41.99 -0.85 -28.30
N THR A 4 -41.93 0.41 -27.91
CA THR A 4 -40.82 0.92 -27.16
C THR A 4 -40.87 0.36 -25.73
N GLN A 5 -39.75 -0.23 -25.30
CA GLN A 5 -39.58 -0.67 -23.92
C GLN A 5 -38.90 0.44 -23.12
N GLN A 6 -39.40 0.71 -21.93
CA GLN A 6 -38.81 1.74 -21.05
C GLN A 6 -38.99 1.36 -19.59
N VAL A 7 -37.91 1.53 -18.82
CA VAL A 7 -37.96 1.58 -17.36
C VAL A 7 -37.51 2.98 -16.98
N SER A 8 -38.30 3.67 -16.18
CA SER A 8 -37.95 5.02 -15.71
C SER A 8 -38.25 5.18 -14.23
N ALA A 9 -37.38 5.90 -13.58
CA ALA A 9 -37.54 6.40 -12.21
C ALA A 9 -37.70 7.92 -12.28
N ILE A 10 -38.82 8.42 -11.83
CA ILE A 10 -39.20 9.83 -11.97
C ILE A 10 -39.51 10.41 -10.61
N PHE A 11 -38.91 11.54 -10.31
CA PHE A 11 -39.26 12.34 -9.13
C PHE A 11 -40.44 13.25 -9.47
N SER A 12 -41.59 13.00 -8.89
CA SER A 12 -42.81 13.79 -9.14
C SER A 12 -43.52 14.11 -7.84
N ARG A 13 -43.86 15.38 -7.64
CA ARG A 13 -44.59 15.87 -6.45
C ARG A 13 -43.96 15.40 -5.12
N ASN A 14 -42.65 15.45 -5.03
CA ASN A 14 -41.84 14.98 -3.88
C ASN A 14 -42.00 13.46 -3.59
N ARG A 15 -42.35 12.66 -4.58
CA ARG A 15 -42.43 11.20 -4.50
C ARG A 15 -41.68 10.57 -5.63
N MET A 16 -41.20 9.37 -5.42
CA MET A 16 -40.61 8.57 -6.48
C MET A 16 -41.67 7.75 -7.20
N VAL A 17 -41.64 7.77 -8.51
CA VAL A 17 -42.49 6.97 -9.38
C VAL A 17 -41.61 6.11 -10.27
N PHE A 18 -41.81 4.82 -10.22
CA PHE A 18 -41.20 3.86 -11.15
C PHE A 18 -42.20 3.44 -12.19
N ALA A 19 -41.89 3.65 -13.45
CA ALA A 19 -42.74 3.30 -14.57
C ALA A 19 -42.05 2.27 -15.48
N PHE A 20 -42.79 1.19 -15.77
CA PHE A 20 -42.36 0.10 -16.62
C PHE A 20 -43.31 0.01 -17.83
N ALA A 21 -42.89 0.54 -18.96
CA ALA A 21 -43.64 0.48 -20.21
C ALA A 21 -43.09 -0.67 -21.07
N ASN A 22 -43.93 -1.65 -21.36
CA ASN A 22 -43.62 -2.83 -22.18
C ASN A 22 -42.37 -3.61 -21.71
N PHE A 23 -41.93 -3.41 -20.47
CA PHE A 23 -40.79 -4.11 -19.87
C PHE A 23 -41.17 -5.56 -19.49
N PHE A 24 -42.35 -5.76 -18.94
CA PHE A 24 -42.89 -7.06 -18.66
C PHE A 24 -43.75 -7.54 -19.84
N ALA A 25 -43.44 -8.71 -20.40
CA ALA A 25 -44.12 -9.25 -21.57
C ALA A 25 -45.23 -10.22 -21.18
N PRO A 26 -46.49 -9.95 -21.56
CA PRO A 26 -47.57 -10.91 -21.40
C PRO A 26 -47.32 -12.20 -22.22
N PRO A 27 -47.64 -13.39 -21.70
CA PRO A 27 -47.67 -14.59 -22.51
C PRO A 27 -48.67 -14.42 -23.68
N GLY A 28 -48.20 -14.43 -24.91
CA GLY A 28 -49.02 -14.15 -26.10
C GLY A 28 -48.82 -12.76 -26.69
N GLY A 29 -47.99 -11.93 -26.10
CA GLY A 29 -47.63 -10.58 -26.59
C GLY A 29 -48.66 -9.51 -26.21
N GLY A 30 -48.34 -8.28 -26.53
CA GLY A 30 -49.16 -7.10 -26.22
C GLY A 30 -48.45 -6.05 -25.39
N ALA A 31 -49.03 -4.86 -25.28
CA ALA A 31 -48.53 -3.80 -24.46
C ALA A 31 -48.89 -4.02 -22.99
N PHE A 32 -47.92 -3.81 -22.09
CA PHE A 32 -48.16 -3.89 -20.66
C PHE A 32 -47.47 -2.70 -19.97
N GLN A 33 -48.19 -2.08 -19.07
CA GLN A 33 -47.65 -0.97 -18.27
C GLN A 33 -47.88 -1.22 -16.79
N LEU A 34 -46.85 -0.92 -15.99
CA LEU A 34 -46.92 -1.02 -14.54
C LEU A 34 -46.26 0.21 -13.95
N ASN A 35 -46.91 0.82 -12.98
CA ASN A 35 -46.38 1.99 -12.27
C ASN A 35 -46.41 1.71 -10.77
N LEU A 36 -45.32 2.07 -10.09
CA LEU A 36 -45.24 2.10 -8.63
C LEU A 36 -45.02 3.53 -8.19
N THR A 37 -45.91 4.05 -7.37
CA THR A 37 -45.79 5.41 -6.79
C THR A 37 -45.55 5.30 -5.30
N GLY A 38 -44.45 5.83 -4.81
CA GLY A 38 -44.18 5.89 -3.39
C GLY A 38 -45.22 6.70 -2.63
N THR A 39 -45.53 6.26 -1.41
CA THR A 39 -46.49 6.92 -0.51
C THR A 39 -45.84 8.03 0.28
N SER A 40 -44.57 7.88 0.65
CA SER A 40 -43.82 8.85 1.42
C SER A 40 -43.34 10.04 0.60
N LEU A 41 -43.35 11.22 1.23
CA LEU A 41 -42.73 12.43 0.68
C LEU A 41 -41.22 12.39 0.93
N LEU A 42 -40.44 12.58 -0.13
CA LEU A 42 -38.99 12.66 0.00
C LEU A 42 -38.56 14.03 0.53
N VAL A 43 -37.73 14.01 1.57
CA VAL A 43 -37.22 15.23 2.21
C VAL A 43 -36.00 15.72 1.42
N PRO A 44 -35.96 16.97 0.95
CA PRO A 44 -34.80 17.54 0.30
C PRO A 44 -33.54 17.52 1.17
N ARG A 45 -32.37 17.32 0.57
CA ARG A 45 -31.05 17.24 1.23
C ARG A 45 -30.90 16.08 2.21
N THR A 46 -31.74 15.04 2.09
CA THR A 46 -31.63 13.81 2.87
C THR A 46 -31.34 12.66 1.93
N TRP A 47 -30.36 11.84 2.25
CA TRP A 47 -30.10 10.63 1.52
C TRP A 47 -31.26 9.63 1.70
N SER A 48 -31.69 9.05 0.61
CA SER A 48 -32.75 8.03 0.60
C SER A 48 -32.32 6.87 -0.27
N HIS A 49 -32.47 5.67 0.24
CA HIS A 49 -32.22 4.46 -0.52
C HIS A 49 -33.49 3.97 -1.21
N HIS A 50 -33.42 3.79 -2.52
CA HIS A 50 -34.53 3.35 -3.35
C HIS A 50 -34.21 1.96 -3.92
N LEU A 51 -35.03 0.96 -3.63
CA LEU A 51 -34.92 -0.39 -4.17
C LEU A 51 -36.20 -0.75 -4.89
N VAL A 52 -36.10 -1.19 -6.14
CA VAL A 52 -37.17 -1.88 -6.84
C VAL A 52 -36.76 -3.31 -7.10
N ARG A 53 -37.62 -4.26 -6.77
CA ARG A 53 -37.34 -5.68 -6.91
C ARG A 53 -38.52 -6.39 -7.60
N PHE A 54 -38.20 -7.47 -8.33
CA PHE A 54 -39.17 -8.29 -9.07
C PHE A 54 -39.01 -9.75 -8.73
N GLY A 55 -40.10 -10.38 -8.31
CA GLY A 55 -40.19 -11.83 -8.05
C GLY A 55 -40.66 -12.58 -9.27
N SER A 56 -39.77 -13.31 -9.92
CA SER A 56 -40.10 -14.03 -11.16
C SER A 56 -41.09 -15.18 -10.98
N SER A 57 -41.25 -15.72 -9.78
CA SER A 57 -42.20 -16.79 -9.44
C SER A 57 -43.60 -16.27 -9.13
N THR A 58 -43.72 -15.06 -8.59
CA THR A 58 -45.01 -14.49 -8.15
C THR A 58 -45.49 -13.35 -9.03
N GLY A 59 -44.60 -12.76 -9.80
CA GLY A 59 -44.87 -11.53 -10.57
C GLY A 59 -44.87 -10.26 -9.69
N LEU A 60 -44.55 -10.35 -8.41
CA LEU A 60 -44.49 -9.19 -7.51
C LEU A 60 -43.44 -8.21 -7.97
N VAL A 61 -43.82 -6.96 -8.15
CA VAL A 61 -42.91 -5.82 -8.33
C VAL A 61 -43.11 -4.91 -7.13
N GLU A 62 -42.05 -4.69 -6.35
CA GLU A 62 -42.13 -3.95 -5.09
C GLU A 62 -41.11 -2.82 -5.08
N TYR A 63 -41.52 -1.66 -4.61
CA TYR A 63 -40.66 -0.51 -4.35
C TYR A 63 -40.51 -0.30 -2.86
N LEU A 64 -39.24 -0.21 -2.40
CA LEU A 64 -38.89 0.07 -1.02
C LEU A 64 -38.14 1.39 -0.92
N LEU A 65 -38.48 2.18 0.08
CA LEU A 65 -37.77 3.39 0.50
C LEU A 65 -37.11 3.14 1.86
N ASN A 66 -35.81 3.24 1.95
CA ASN A 66 -35.03 2.96 3.17
C ASN A 66 -35.39 1.59 3.79
N GLY A 67 -35.64 0.57 2.94
CA GLY A 67 -35.98 -0.78 3.35
C GLY A 67 -37.44 -1.00 3.75
N VAL A 68 -38.28 0.03 3.71
CA VAL A 68 -39.71 -0.05 3.99
C VAL A 68 -40.47 -0.10 2.68
N SER A 69 -41.43 -1.04 2.55
CA SER A 69 -42.28 -1.17 1.36
C SER A 69 -43.18 0.06 1.21
N GLU A 70 -43.08 0.73 0.06
CA GLU A 70 -43.81 1.93 -0.30
C GLU A 70 -44.94 1.68 -1.32
N ALA A 71 -44.69 0.74 -2.24
CA ALA A 71 -45.65 0.36 -3.26
C ALA A 71 -45.38 -1.07 -3.74
N ALA A 72 -46.42 -1.78 -4.04
CA ALA A 72 -46.35 -3.12 -4.62
C ALA A 72 -47.42 -3.28 -5.70
N ALA A 73 -47.08 -4.01 -6.77
CA ALA A 73 -48.02 -4.40 -7.83
C ALA A 73 -47.57 -5.74 -8.41
N TYR A 74 -48.47 -6.40 -9.15
CA TYR A 74 -48.15 -7.68 -9.76
C TYR A 74 -48.10 -7.56 -11.28
N ALA A 75 -46.97 -7.91 -11.85
CA ALA A 75 -46.80 -8.09 -13.30
C ALA A 75 -47.34 -9.46 -13.72
N THR A 76 -48.65 -9.61 -13.65
CA THR A 76 -49.37 -10.85 -14.00
C THR A 76 -50.59 -10.55 -14.87
N ALA A 77 -51.12 -11.57 -15.51
CA ALA A 77 -52.31 -11.44 -16.37
C ALA A 77 -53.56 -10.91 -15.64
N THR A 78 -53.63 -11.10 -14.33
CA THR A 78 -54.75 -10.64 -13.50
C THR A 78 -54.44 -9.36 -12.73
N GLY A 79 -53.19 -8.90 -12.72
CA GLY A 79 -52.71 -7.83 -11.87
C GLY A 79 -52.70 -8.22 -10.39
N ARG A 80 -52.80 -9.49 -10.06
CA ARG A 80 -52.83 -10.04 -8.69
C ARG A 80 -51.87 -11.23 -8.56
N GLU A 81 -51.58 -11.62 -7.34
CA GLU A 81 -50.88 -12.86 -7.04
C GLU A 81 -51.63 -14.09 -7.61
N GLY A 82 -50.88 -15.09 -8.09
CA GLY A 82 -51.43 -16.31 -8.68
C GLY A 82 -51.85 -16.21 -10.16
N GLY A 83 -51.80 -15.04 -10.78
CA GLY A 83 -51.96 -14.88 -12.22
C GLY A 83 -50.73 -15.35 -13.01
N ALA A 84 -50.88 -15.61 -14.32
CA ALA A 84 -49.76 -15.91 -15.19
C ALA A 84 -48.76 -14.74 -15.19
N VAL A 85 -47.51 -15.02 -14.81
CA VAL A 85 -46.46 -13.99 -14.61
C VAL A 85 -45.99 -13.45 -15.96
N HIS A 86 -45.89 -12.14 -16.07
CA HIS A 86 -45.27 -11.45 -17.18
C HIS A 86 -43.76 -11.27 -16.84
N LEU A 87 -42.90 -11.97 -17.55
CA LEU A 87 -41.45 -11.88 -17.33
C LEU A 87 -40.85 -10.65 -18.00
N PRO A 88 -39.74 -10.09 -17.46
CA PRO A 88 -38.99 -9.05 -18.14
C PRO A 88 -38.56 -9.48 -19.53
N SER A 89 -38.81 -8.65 -20.51
CA SER A 89 -38.37 -8.86 -21.89
C SER A 89 -37.18 -7.97 -22.16
N VAL A 90 -36.09 -8.55 -22.67
CA VAL A 90 -34.90 -7.81 -23.03
C VAL A 90 -34.98 -7.44 -24.50
N GLY A 91 -35.06 -6.15 -24.80
CA GLY A 91 -35.02 -5.62 -26.16
C GLY A 91 -33.59 -5.34 -26.65
N THR A 92 -33.48 -4.49 -27.66
CA THR A 92 -32.17 -4.02 -28.14
C THR A 92 -31.48 -3.19 -27.05
N ALA A 93 -30.20 -3.45 -26.84
CA ALA A 93 -29.41 -2.70 -25.86
C ALA A 93 -29.45 -1.18 -26.11
N SER A 94 -29.72 -0.42 -25.06
CA SER A 94 -29.83 1.03 -25.09
C SER A 94 -29.03 1.59 -23.91
N PRO A 95 -28.40 2.78 -24.07
CA PRO A 95 -27.68 3.40 -22.95
C PRO A 95 -28.62 3.68 -21.77
N VAL A 96 -28.11 3.44 -20.56
CA VAL A 96 -28.77 3.85 -19.32
C VAL A 96 -28.43 5.33 -19.09
N THR A 97 -29.45 6.17 -18.97
CA THR A 97 -29.25 7.58 -18.65
C THR A 97 -29.57 7.84 -17.20
N LEU A 98 -28.59 8.37 -16.45
CA LEU A 98 -28.75 8.70 -15.04
C LEU A 98 -28.76 10.22 -14.85
N GLY A 99 -29.65 10.68 -13.99
CA GLY A 99 -29.66 12.07 -13.53
C GLY A 99 -30.05 13.11 -14.58
N GLN A 100 -30.63 12.74 -15.72
CA GLN A 100 -31.11 13.69 -16.69
C GLN A 100 -32.19 14.59 -16.05
N ASN A 101 -31.96 15.92 -16.04
CA ASN A 101 -32.83 16.91 -15.38
C ASN A 101 -32.99 16.72 -13.86
N TYR A 102 -32.06 15.99 -13.21
CA TYR A 102 -32.05 15.81 -11.76
C TYR A 102 -31.03 16.74 -11.12
N THR A 103 -31.46 17.51 -10.13
CA THR A 103 -30.55 18.37 -9.32
C THR A 103 -30.38 17.71 -7.96
N GLY A 104 -29.26 16.99 -7.76
CA GLY A 104 -28.97 16.27 -6.52
C GLY A 104 -27.73 15.40 -6.66
N LEU A 105 -27.51 14.54 -5.68
CA LEU A 105 -26.43 13.57 -5.64
C LEU A 105 -27.03 12.17 -5.84
N LEU A 106 -26.37 11.35 -6.64
CA LEU A 106 -26.68 9.95 -6.85
C LEU A 106 -25.43 9.14 -6.47
N ASP A 107 -25.62 8.06 -5.73
CA ASP A 107 -24.55 7.19 -5.28
C ASP A 107 -25.05 5.72 -5.32
N GLU A 108 -24.13 4.77 -5.40
CA GLU A 108 -24.37 3.34 -5.28
C GLU A 108 -25.48 2.77 -6.23
N LEU A 109 -25.46 3.15 -7.52
CA LEU A 109 -26.33 2.48 -8.46
C LEU A 109 -25.95 1.00 -8.61
N ARG A 110 -26.88 0.12 -8.28
CA ARG A 110 -26.69 -1.32 -8.36
C ARG A 110 -27.82 -1.99 -9.16
N LEU A 111 -27.44 -2.90 -10.05
CA LEU A 111 -28.36 -3.81 -10.75
C LEU A 111 -28.02 -5.24 -10.33
N SER A 112 -29.02 -6.00 -9.89
CA SER A 112 -28.85 -7.39 -9.44
C SER A 112 -29.75 -8.31 -10.27
N SER A 113 -29.24 -9.47 -10.67
CA SER A 113 -29.97 -10.49 -11.38
C SER A 113 -30.74 -11.45 -10.44
N PHE A 114 -30.73 -11.20 -9.16
CA PHE A 114 -31.38 -12.02 -8.14
C PHE A 114 -32.20 -11.13 -7.19
N TRP A 115 -33.15 -11.74 -6.49
CA TRP A 115 -33.97 -11.09 -5.48
C TRP A 115 -33.11 -10.66 -4.30
N VAL A 116 -33.21 -9.38 -3.92
CA VAL A 116 -32.53 -8.82 -2.73
C VAL A 116 -33.54 -8.73 -1.59
N GLU A 117 -33.43 -9.60 -0.62
CA GLU A 117 -34.35 -9.67 0.54
C GLU A 117 -34.24 -8.41 1.42
N ARG A 118 -33.03 -8.08 1.81
CA ARG A 118 -32.70 -6.91 2.64
C ARG A 118 -31.57 -6.15 1.99
N PRO A 119 -31.84 -4.95 1.47
CA PRO A 119 -30.75 -4.12 0.98
C PRO A 119 -29.86 -3.72 2.16
N THR A 120 -28.57 -3.79 1.95
CA THR A 120 -27.60 -3.16 2.87
C THR A 120 -27.73 -1.65 2.67
N LEU A 121 -28.38 -0.98 3.62
CA LEU A 121 -28.66 0.46 3.55
C LEU A 121 -27.50 1.34 4.05
N GLY A 122 -26.35 0.72 4.28
CA GLY A 122 -25.16 1.43 4.72
C GLY A 122 -24.42 2.07 3.55
N ARG A 123 -23.80 3.22 3.79
CA ARG A 123 -22.89 3.88 2.86
C ARG A 123 -21.63 3.05 2.63
N PHE A 124 -21.27 2.22 3.58
CA PHE A 124 -20.09 1.37 3.57
C PHE A 124 -20.52 -0.11 3.49
N GLY A 125 -19.71 -0.93 2.83
CA GLY A 125 -19.89 -2.38 2.87
C GLY A 125 -19.69 -2.92 4.29
N THR A 126 -20.20 -4.13 4.57
CA THR A 126 -19.98 -4.80 5.86
C THR A 126 -18.60 -5.48 5.94
N GLU A 127 -17.96 -5.70 4.81
CA GLU A 127 -16.62 -6.27 4.73
C GLU A 127 -15.56 -5.21 4.98
N PRO A 128 -14.47 -5.57 5.68
CA PRO A 128 -13.36 -4.64 5.90
C PRO A 128 -12.73 -4.18 4.60
N GLY A 129 -12.49 -2.89 4.47
CA GLY A 129 -11.63 -2.34 3.43
C GLY A 129 -10.16 -2.54 3.80
N SER A 130 -9.28 -2.77 2.83
CA SER A 130 -7.84 -2.86 3.06
C SER A 130 -7.09 -1.92 2.14
N ALA A 131 -6.10 -1.21 2.69
CA ALA A 131 -5.18 -0.37 1.95
C ALA A 131 -3.74 -0.69 2.34
N VAL A 132 -2.84 -0.76 1.34
CA VAL A 132 -1.41 -0.97 1.54
C VAL A 132 -0.67 0.21 0.95
N SER A 133 0.26 0.79 1.72
CA SER A 133 1.09 1.89 1.24
C SER A 133 1.99 1.44 0.08
N PRO A 134 2.47 2.38 -0.76
CA PRO A 134 3.65 2.13 -1.56
C PRO A 134 4.82 1.67 -0.70
N LEU A 135 5.81 1.04 -1.33
CA LEU A 135 7.09 0.74 -0.69
C LEU A 135 7.82 2.04 -0.36
N VAL A 136 8.17 2.24 0.90
CA VAL A 136 8.90 3.43 1.39
C VAL A 136 10.36 3.05 1.56
N ASP A 137 11.27 3.74 0.87
CA ASP A 137 12.71 3.60 1.05
C ASP A 137 13.17 4.50 2.21
N LEU A 138 13.71 3.89 3.27
CA LEU A 138 14.22 4.57 4.46
C LEU A 138 15.72 4.96 4.34
N GLY A 139 16.31 4.72 3.17
CA GLY A 139 17.65 5.13 2.78
C GLY A 139 18.74 4.08 3.01
N TRP A 140 18.82 3.47 4.17
CA TRP A 140 19.89 2.56 4.55
C TRP A 140 19.36 1.21 5.03
N ASN A 141 20.13 0.14 4.78
CA ASN A 141 19.84 -1.17 5.37
C ASN A 141 19.94 -1.07 6.90
N ASN A 142 19.20 -1.95 7.60
CA ASN A 142 19.18 -1.94 9.05
C ASN A 142 18.61 -0.65 9.69
N THR A 143 18.12 0.32 8.91
CA THR A 143 17.42 1.50 9.43
C THR A 143 16.31 1.06 10.38
N ARG A 144 16.26 1.64 11.57
CA ARG A 144 15.26 1.33 12.58
C ARG A 144 13.97 2.10 12.31
N LEU A 145 12.87 1.41 12.01
CA LEU A 145 11.55 2.00 12.02
C LEU A 145 11.08 2.18 13.47
N ALA A 146 11.11 3.41 13.97
CA ALA A 146 10.91 3.71 15.38
C ALA A 146 9.43 3.76 15.77
N SER A 147 8.60 4.43 14.98
CA SER A 147 7.15 4.51 15.16
C SER A 147 6.44 4.77 13.84
N VAL A 148 5.15 4.44 13.83
CA VAL A 148 4.23 4.83 12.76
C VAL A 148 3.02 5.50 13.40
N ASP A 149 2.76 6.74 12.98
CA ASP A 149 1.61 7.52 13.40
C ASP A 149 0.54 7.50 12.30
N ALA A 150 -0.73 7.62 12.67
CA ALA A 150 -1.84 7.72 11.75
C ALA A 150 -2.85 8.75 12.24
N GLU A 151 -3.27 9.62 11.34
CA GLU A 151 -4.41 10.51 11.58
C GLU A 151 -5.67 9.82 11.08
N ILE A 152 -6.45 9.29 12.01
CA ILE A 152 -7.65 8.52 11.73
C ILE A 152 -8.82 8.98 12.60
N ARG A 153 -10.00 9.01 12.01
CA ARG A 153 -11.27 9.16 12.73
C ARG A 153 -12.09 7.89 12.58
N THR A 154 -12.64 7.40 13.67
CA THR A 154 -13.47 6.19 13.73
C THR A 154 -14.85 6.56 14.31
N PRO A 155 -15.74 7.14 13.49
CA PRO A 155 -17.07 7.51 13.94
C PRO A 155 -17.91 6.26 14.26
N GLY A 156 -18.85 6.41 15.20
CA GLY A 156 -19.73 5.33 15.64
C GLY A 156 -18.96 4.12 16.19
N ASP A 157 -19.38 2.93 15.78
CA ASP A 157 -18.74 1.65 16.12
C ASP A 157 -17.73 1.17 15.05
N SER A 158 -17.27 2.09 14.16
CA SER A 158 -16.25 1.79 13.17
C SER A 158 -14.87 1.68 13.79
N GLY A 159 -13.95 0.95 13.15
CA GLY A 159 -12.61 0.71 13.68
C GLY A 159 -11.55 0.55 12.59
N ALA A 160 -10.28 0.45 13.02
CA ALA A 160 -9.18 0.13 12.11
C ALA A 160 -8.12 -0.73 12.80
N ALA A 161 -7.47 -1.59 12.03
CA ALA A 161 -6.29 -2.32 12.44
C ALA A 161 -5.10 -1.92 11.55
N PHE A 162 -3.92 -1.82 12.17
CA PHE A 162 -2.72 -1.35 11.52
C PHE A 162 -1.63 -2.42 11.58
N PHE A 163 -0.95 -2.59 10.45
CA PHE A 163 0.14 -3.54 10.32
C PHE A 163 1.31 -2.89 9.59
N TYR A 164 2.50 -3.26 9.96
CA TYR A 164 3.73 -2.88 9.26
C TYR A 164 4.52 -4.10 8.85
N ARG A 165 5.36 -3.94 7.85
CA ARG A 165 6.46 -4.84 7.54
C ARG A 165 7.68 -4.04 7.12
N VAL A 166 8.87 -4.58 7.39
CA VAL A 166 10.15 -3.93 7.13
C VAL A 166 11.19 -4.97 6.75
N GLY A 167 12.12 -4.61 5.86
CA GLY A 167 13.20 -5.51 5.42
C GLY A 167 14.14 -4.82 4.43
N ASP A 168 15.26 -5.47 4.10
CA ASP A 168 16.31 -4.88 3.26
C ASP A 168 16.20 -5.23 1.77
N PHE A 169 15.47 -6.30 1.40
CA PHE A 169 15.43 -6.85 0.04
C PHE A 169 13.99 -6.94 -0.48
N PRO A 170 13.43 -5.85 -1.04
CA PRO A 170 12.03 -5.79 -1.45
C PRO A 170 11.69 -6.77 -2.60
N GLU A 171 12.66 -7.16 -3.40
CA GLU A 171 12.52 -8.14 -4.48
C GLU A 171 12.13 -9.53 -3.97
N THR A 172 12.43 -9.83 -2.70
CA THR A 172 12.06 -11.10 -2.05
C THR A 172 10.67 -11.08 -1.43
N TRP A 173 10.03 -9.91 -1.38
CA TRP A 173 8.75 -9.77 -0.71
C TRP A 173 7.64 -10.47 -1.48
N ARG A 174 6.76 -11.12 -0.73
CA ARG A 174 5.56 -11.81 -1.21
C ARG A 174 4.36 -11.24 -0.45
N THR A 175 3.17 -11.75 -0.72
CA THR A 175 1.94 -11.29 -0.06
C THR A 175 2.10 -11.28 1.46
N ASP A 176 2.66 -12.35 2.04
CA ASP A 176 2.80 -12.53 3.48
C ASP A 176 4.27 -12.58 3.97
N SER A 177 5.24 -12.21 3.13
CA SER A 177 6.66 -12.17 3.50
C SER A 177 7.30 -10.87 3.05
N PRO A 178 8.00 -10.13 3.94
CA PRO A 178 8.05 -10.30 5.39
C PRO A 178 6.66 -10.31 6.04
N GLU A 179 6.53 -10.97 7.17
CA GLU A 179 5.28 -11.06 7.93
C GLU A 179 4.74 -9.68 8.31
N TRP A 180 3.43 -9.48 8.15
CA TRP A 180 2.74 -8.30 8.63
C TRP A 180 2.59 -8.32 10.15
N LYS A 181 3.18 -7.36 10.83
CA LYS A 181 3.17 -7.24 12.29
C LYS A 181 2.18 -6.16 12.72
N PRO A 182 1.26 -6.45 13.65
CA PRO A 182 0.32 -5.46 14.13
C PRO A 182 1.03 -4.38 14.96
N PHE A 183 0.50 -3.15 14.91
CA PHE A 183 0.95 -2.06 15.76
C PHE A 183 -0.20 -1.13 16.14
N ARG A 184 0.06 -0.25 17.11
CA ARG A 184 -0.84 0.85 17.49
C ARG A 184 -0.21 2.17 17.03
N PRO A 185 -0.93 3.01 16.26
CA PRO A 185 -0.45 4.33 15.87
C PRO A 185 0.03 5.14 17.08
N GLY A 186 1.16 5.85 16.93
CA GLY A 186 1.79 6.63 17.98
C GLY A 186 2.59 5.82 19.01
N GLY A 187 2.52 4.50 18.97
CA GLY A 187 3.34 3.62 19.82
C GLY A 187 4.74 3.37 19.24
N SER A 188 5.71 3.11 20.12
CA SER A 188 7.04 2.68 19.70
C SER A 188 7.01 1.27 19.12
N LEU A 189 7.70 1.06 18.01
CA LEU A 189 7.93 -0.26 17.44
C LEU A 189 9.12 -0.96 18.10
N PRO A 190 9.18 -2.30 18.08
CA PRO A 190 10.28 -3.05 18.68
C PRO A 190 11.63 -2.74 18.00
N GLU A 191 12.74 -2.92 18.72
CA GLU A 191 14.10 -2.73 18.20
C GLU A 191 14.41 -3.58 16.97
N SER A 192 13.72 -4.72 16.83
CA SER A 192 13.84 -5.61 15.66
C SER A 192 13.10 -5.10 14.41
N ALA A 193 12.40 -3.96 14.48
CA ALA A 193 11.78 -3.34 13.31
C ALA A 193 12.84 -2.60 12.49
N ARG A 194 13.70 -3.35 11.79
CA ARG A 194 14.84 -2.84 11.04
C ARG A 194 14.82 -3.30 9.60
N GLY A 195 15.26 -2.41 8.71
CA GLY A 195 15.37 -2.65 7.28
C GLY A 195 15.34 -1.35 6.49
N ARG A 196 15.77 -1.41 5.24
CA ARG A 196 15.78 -0.25 4.32
C ARG A 196 14.39 0.10 3.82
N TYR A 197 13.52 -0.89 3.65
CA TYR A 197 12.19 -0.68 3.05
C TYR A 197 11.10 -1.00 4.06
N ALA A 198 10.06 -0.18 4.05
CA ALA A 198 8.89 -0.35 4.90
C ALA A 198 7.59 -0.27 4.10
N GLN A 199 6.57 -0.99 4.55
CA GLN A 199 5.19 -0.81 4.12
C GLN A 199 4.26 -0.83 5.32
N VAL A 200 3.15 -0.12 5.18
CA VAL A 200 2.05 -0.10 6.14
C VAL A 200 0.79 -0.62 5.47
N ARG A 201 0.08 -1.53 6.14
CA ARG A 201 -1.26 -1.98 5.77
C ARG A 201 -2.25 -1.51 6.83
N VAL A 202 -3.38 -1.02 6.36
CA VAL A 202 -4.50 -0.62 7.21
C VAL A 202 -5.73 -1.40 6.79
N GLU A 203 -6.41 -1.99 7.75
CA GLU A 203 -7.73 -2.61 7.58
C GLU A 203 -8.76 -1.69 8.22
N LEU A 204 -9.77 -1.34 7.45
CA LEU A 204 -10.81 -0.37 7.81
C LEU A 204 -12.12 -1.11 8.02
N TYR A 205 -12.64 -1.07 9.23
CA TYR A 205 -13.87 -1.77 9.62
C TYR A 205 -15.00 -0.74 9.74
N PRO A 206 -15.98 -0.75 8.83
CA PRO A 206 -17.19 0.06 9.00
C PRO A 206 -17.98 -0.40 10.20
N ASP A 207 -18.92 0.44 10.66
CA ASP A 207 -19.84 0.04 11.70
C ASP A 207 -20.72 -1.14 11.21
N PRO A 208 -21.32 -1.95 12.11
CA PRO A 208 -22.13 -3.10 11.73
C PRO A 208 -23.37 -2.75 10.89
N ARG A 209 -23.80 -1.49 10.90
CA ARG A 209 -24.94 -0.99 10.11
C ARG A 209 -24.49 -0.42 8.75
N GLY A 210 -23.18 -0.27 8.52
CA GLY A 210 -22.62 0.37 7.35
C GLY A 210 -22.95 1.86 7.23
N ALA A 211 -23.39 2.51 8.31
CA ALA A 211 -23.72 3.92 8.30
C ALA A 211 -22.46 4.80 8.40
N ASP A 212 -21.52 4.36 9.22
CA ASP A 212 -20.25 5.03 9.47
C ASP A 212 -19.06 4.15 9.10
N GLY A 213 -17.97 4.78 8.70
CA GLY A 213 -16.71 4.11 8.38
C GLY A 213 -15.51 4.93 8.82
N PRO A 214 -14.37 4.28 9.08
CA PRO A 214 -13.16 5.00 9.47
C PRO A 214 -12.63 5.85 8.33
N ILE A 215 -12.07 7.01 8.67
CA ILE A 215 -11.49 7.97 7.73
C ILE A 215 -10.02 8.13 8.08
N LEU A 216 -9.14 7.57 7.25
CA LEU A 216 -7.69 7.72 7.37
C LEU A 216 -7.24 8.91 6.53
N SER A 217 -6.63 9.91 7.15
CA SER A 217 -6.14 11.13 6.49
C SER A 217 -4.65 11.07 6.16
N SER A 218 -3.84 10.52 7.07
CA SER A 218 -2.39 10.45 6.86
C SER A 218 -1.75 9.31 7.65
N ILE A 219 -0.59 8.85 7.16
CA ILE A 219 0.33 7.95 7.87
C ILE A 219 1.71 8.58 7.87
N THR A 220 2.34 8.66 9.03
CA THR A 220 3.68 9.22 9.21
C THR A 220 4.61 8.17 9.78
N LEU A 221 5.70 7.87 9.08
CA LEU A 221 6.75 6.97 9.53
C LEU A 221 7.88 7.77 10.17
N ARG A 222 8.31 7.39 11.38
CA ARG A 222 9.50 7.93 12.05
C ARG A 222 10.55 6.84 12.12
N TYR A 223 11.74 7.13 11.66
CA TYR A 223 12.83 6.15 11.60
C TYR A 223 14.16 6.78 11.97
N LEU A 224 15.07 5.94 12.41
CA LEU A 224 16.47 6.27 12.70
C LEU A 224 17.33 5.64 11.61
N PRO A 225 17.95 6.44 10.73
CA PRO A 225 18.81 5.91 9.68
C PRO A 225 20.07 5.27 10.28
N ASP A 226 20.59 4.26 9.58
CA ASP A 226 21.81 3.53 9.94
C ASP A 226 22.81 3.62 8.77
N PRO A 227 23.42 4.82 8.55
CA PRO A 227 24.40 4.98 7.49
C PRO A 227 25.68 4.21 7.80
N PRO A 228 26.47 3.81 6.80
CA PRO A 228 27.80 3.24 7.03
C PRO A 228 28.68 4.18 7.89
N PRO A 229 29.59 3.61 8.70
CA PRO A 229 30.47 4.43 9.56
C PRO A 229 31.30 5.43 8.75
N PRO A 230 31.61 6.60 9.33
CA PRO A 230 32.46 7.59 8.66
C PRO A 230 33.88 7.05 8.40
N PRO A 231 34.63 7.63 7.45
CA PRO A 231 36.01 7.23 7.20
C PRO A 231 36.90 7.45 8.41
N PRO A 232 37.92 6.60 8.64
CA PRO A 232 38.88 6.82 9.70
C PRO A 232 39.72 8.06 9.42
N GLY A 233 40.00 8.83 10.46
CA GLY A 233 40.93 10.00 10.41
C GLY A 233 42.38 9.60 10.52
N GLU A 234 43.26 10.55 10.29
CA GLU A 234 44.72 10.47 10.57
C GLU A 234 45.40 9.21 10.01
N VAL A 235 45.08 8.84 8.76
CA VAL A 235 45.75 7.71 8.13
C VAL A 235 47.19 8.06 7.85
N LEU A 236 48.13 7.26 8.35
CA LEU A 236 49.56 7.41 8.20
C LEU A 236 50.15 6.16 7.53
N ALA A 237 51.08 6.35 6.59
CA ALA A 237 51.80 5.28 5.94
C ALA A 237 53.32 5.40 6.25
N VAL A 238 53.88 4.37 6.87
CA VAL A 238 55.30 4.31 7.22
C VAL A 238 55.97 3.24 6.37
N ALA A 239 56.97 3.65 5.59
CA ALA A 239 57.74 2.79 4.71
C ALA A 239 58.78 1.96 5.48
N GLY A 240 59.04 0.73 5.00
CA GLY A 240 60.11 -0.17 5.44
C GLY A 240 60.64 -0.99 4.25
N ASP A 241 61.55 -1.90 4.50
CA ASP A 241 62.10 -2.78 3.44
C ASP A 241 61.05 -3.82 3.01
N GLY A 242 60.60 -3.71 1.76
CA GLY A 242 59.55 -4.57 1.17
C GLY A 242 58.20 -4.47 1.86
N ARG A 243 57.93 -3.44 2.68
CA ARG A 243 56.72 -3.31 3.49
C ARG A 243 56.28 -1.86 3.68
N ILE A 244 55.00 -1.67 4.00
CA ILE A 244 54.42 -0.41 4.44
C ILE A 244 53.51 -0.70 5.64
N THR A 245 53.67 0.03 6.72
CA THR A 245 52.79 -0.03 7.90
C THR A 245 51.82 1.14 7.85
N LEU A 246 50.52 0.83 7.83
CA LEU A 246 49.45 1.81 7.92
C LEU A 246 48.93 1.88 9.34
N ARG A 247 48.57 3.08 9.79
CA ARG A 247 47.92 3.35 11.07
C ARG A 247 46.87 4.43 10.87
N TRP A 248 45.77 4.34 11.62
CA TRP A 248 44.68 5.31 11.56
C TRP A 248 44.00 5.49 12.92
N SER A 249 43.23 6.57 13.06
CA SER A 249 42.44 6.82 14.25
C SER A 249 41.18 5.93 14.24
N ARG A 250 40.80 5.43 15.42
CA ARG A 250 39.58 4.62 15.58
C ARG A 250 38.34 5.44 15.30
N VAL A 251 37.41 4.90 14.52
CA VAL A 251 36.10 5.49 14.35
C VAL A 251 35.24 5.21 15.59
N PRO A 252 34.61 6.24 16.20
CA PRO A 252 33.87 6.10 17.44
C PRO A 252 32.40 5.66 17.22
N GLU A 253 32.20 4.56 16.46
CA GLU A 253 30.88 3.96 16.22
C GLU A 253 30.74 2.69 17.08
N ALA A 254 29.53 2.51 17.65
CA ALA A 254 29.26 1.41 18.57
C ALA A 254 29.18 0.04 17.87
N ASP A 255 28.73 0.03 16.63
CA ASP A 255 28.54 -1.14 15.79
C ASP A 255 29.64 -1.33 14.73
N LEU A 256 30.74 -0.56 14.85
CA LEU A 256 31.90 -0.72 14.00
C LEU A 256 32.42 -2.16 14.01
N ALA A 257 32.38 -2.84 12.87
CA ALA A 257 32.86 -4.21 12.72
C ALA A 257 34.32 -4.27 12.26
N GLY A 258 34.80 -3.28 11.49
CA GLY A 258 36.19 -3.27 11.05
C GLY A 258 36.53 -2.24 10.01
N TYR A 259 37.69 -2.47 9.38
CA TYR A 259 38.25 -1.61 8.34
C TYR A 259 38.71 -2.44 7.13
N LEU A 260 38.54 -1.85 5.95
CA LEU A 260 39.07 -2.35 4.68
C LEU A 260 40.19 -1.44 4.23
N VAL A 261 41.37 -2.00 3.99
CA VAL A 261 42.51 -1.29 3.45
C VAL A 261 42.59 -1.49 1.95
N TYR A 262 42.43 -0.43 1.22
CA TYR A 262 42.55 -0.36 -0.22
C TYR A 262 43.95 0.08 -0.61
N TYR A 263 44.60 -0.60 -1.58
CA TYR A 263 45.92 -0.23 -2.05
C TYR A 263 46.08 -0.43 -3.54
N GLY A 264 46.98 0.36 -4.12
CA GLY A 264 47.29 0.28 -5.56
C GLY A 264 48.57 1.06 -5.92
N THR A 265 48.89 1.15 -7.21
CA THR A 265 50.08 1.82 -7.72
C THR A 265 49.78 3.10 -8.48
N SER A 266 48.53 3.50 -8.59
CA SER A 266 48.06 4.74 -9.18
C SER A 266 47.11 5.47 -8.21
N PRO A 267 47.08 6.80 -8.18
CA PRO A 267 46.18 7.58 -7.33
C PRO A 267 44.70 7.23 -7.66
N GLY A 268 43.91 6.94 -6.62
CA GLY A 268 42.49 6.62 -6.76
C GLY A 268 42.21 5.22 -7.28
N ASP A 269 43.20 4.47 -7.76
CA ASP A 269 43.07 3.11 -8.32
C ASP A 269 43.66 2.08 -7.33
N TYR A 270 42.80 1.35 -6.67
CA TYR A 270 43.19 0.44 -5.59
C TYR A 270 43.06 -1.04 -5.99
N TYR A 271 43.69 -1.46 -7.08
CA TYR A 271 43.68 -2.83 -7.61
C TYR A 271 44.96 -3.64 -7.29
N GLY A 272 45.63 -3.29 -6.20
CA GLY A 272 46.85 -3.97 -5.75
C GLY A 272 46.62 -5.45 -5.45
N ARG A 273 47.61 -6.29 -5.81
CA ARG A 273 47.54 -7.75 -5.58
C ARG A 273 48.84 -8.34 -5.02
N GLU A 274 49.85 -7.50 -4.84
CA GLU A 274 51.20 -7.96 -4.49
C GLU A 274 51.41 -8.23 -3.01
N ALA A 275 50.57 -7.63 -2.14
CA ALA A 275 50.75 -7.82 -0.68
C ALA A 275 50.49 -9.24 -0.25
N VAL A 276 51.32 -9.76 0.65
CA VAL A 276 51.16 -11.12 1.23
C VAL A 276 49.83 -11.25 2.00
N GLN A 277 49.31 -10.15 2.52
CA GLN A 277 48.04 -10.08 3.25
C GLN A 277 46.80 -10.27 2.32
N GLY A 278 47.01 -10.22 1.01
CA GLY A 278 45.97 -10.47 0.00
C GLY A 278 45.76 -9.31 -0.95
N PRO A 279 44.88 -9.51 -1.96
CA PRO A 279 44.51 -8.46 -2.89
C PRO A 279 43.71 -7.38 -2.20
N SER A 280 43.75 -6.15 -2.76
CA SER A 280 42.91 -5.03 -2.34
C SER A 280 41.41 -5.31 -2.62
N PRO A 281 40.48 -5.00 -1.69
CA PRO A 281 40.78 -4.53 -0.34
C PRO A 281 41.14 -5.63 0.66
N VAL A 282 42.04 -5.33 1.60
CA VAL A 282 42.41 -6.21 2.71
C VAL A 282 41.55 -5.92 3.92
N ASP A 283 40.81 -6.93 4.41
CA ASP A 283 40.04 -6.81 5.66
C ASP A 283 40.97 -6.94 6.87
N THR A 284 40.96 -5.94 7.72
CA THR A 284 41.83 -5.91 8.92
C THR A 284 41.06 -6.21 10.20
N GLY A 285 39.73 -6.51 10.09
CA GLY A 285 38.86 -6.54 11.27
C GLY A 285 38.90 -5.21 12.02
N ASN A 286 38.59 -5.23 13.31
CA ASN A 286 38.51 -4.03 14.15
C ASN A 286 39.88 -3.61 14.72
N THR A 287 40.93 -3.57 13.88
CA THR A 287 42.27 -3.07 14.24
C THR A 287 42.50 -1.72 13.61
N VAL A 288 43.37 -0.91 14.23
CA VAL A 288 43.71 0.45 13.76
C VAL A 288 45.09 0.50 13.09
N SER A 289 45.65 -0.64 12.71
CA SER A 289 46.90 -0.72 11.97
C SER A 289 47.05 -2.04 11.24
N ILE A 290 47.81 -2.03 10.13
CA ILE A 290 48.25 -3.21 9.38
C ILE A 290 49.62 -2.96 8.77
N THR A 291 50.42 -4.02 8.64
CA THR A 291 51.63 -4.00 7.83
C THR A 291 51.45 -4.85 6.58
N LEU A 292 51.45 -4.20 5.42
CA LEU A 292 51.46 -4.87 4.13
C LEU A 292 52.91 -5.20 3.78
N THR A 293 53.18 -6.49 3.48
CA THR A 293 54.49 -7.03 3.14
C THR A 293 54.49 -7.59 1.72
N GLY A 294 55.67 -7.87 1.14
CA GLY A 294 55.79 -8.34 -0.23
C GLY A 294 55.70 -7.22 -1.26
N LEU A 295 55.77 -6.00 -0.83
CA LEU A 295 55.73 -4.85 -1.72
C LEU A 295 57.13 -4.60 -2.37
N VAL A 296 57.13 -4.03 -3.58
CA VAL A 296 58.32 -3.82 -4.36
C VAL A 296 59.04 -2.52 -3.91
N ASN A 297 60.29 -2.64 -3.43
CA ASN A 297 61.09 -1.48 -3.07
C ASN A 297 61.25 -0.50 -4.24
N GLY A 298 61.13 0.79 -3.94
CA GLY A 298 61.24 1.85 -4.95
C GLY A 298 59.95 2.16 -5.71
N ARG A 299 58.91 1.30 -5.63
CA ARG A 299 57.59 1.55 -6.20
C ARG A 299 56.74 2.39 -5.27
N LEU A 300 56.04 3.39 -5.80
CA LEU A 300 55.08 4.19 -5.03
C LEU A 300 53.75 3.45 -4.96
N TYR A 301 53.19 3.34 -3.77
CA TYR A 301 51.88 2.79 -3.49
C TYR A 301 50.99 3.86 -2.87
N TYR A 302 49.71 3.80 -3.18
CA TYR A 302 48.64 4.65 -2.69
C TYR A 302 47.69 3.84 -1.86
N PHE A 303 47.16 4.40 -0.79
CA PHE A 303 46.33 3.71 0.20
C PHE A 303 45.15 4.58 0.58
N ALA A 304 43.99 3.93 0.74
CA ALA A 304 42.80 4.47 1.42
C ALA A 304 42.26 3.45 2.39
N VAL A 305 41.60 3.89 3.43
CA VAL A 305 40.98 3.03 4.44
C VAL A 305 39.49 3.40 4.52
N ALA A 306 38.63 2.40 4.49
CA ALA A 306 37.20 2.57 4.73
C ALA A 306 36.79 1.74 5.95
N SER A 307 35.93 2.28 6.79
CA SER A 307 35.30 1.59 7.90
C SER A 307 34.04 0.84 7.43
N TYR A 308 33.63 -0.18 8.14
CA TYR A 308 32.36 -0.89 7.91
C TYR A 308 31.75 -1.34 9.25
N ASP A 309 30.42 -1.44 9.27
CA ASP A 309 29.64 -1.94 10.38
C ASP A 309 29.31 -3.44 10.26
N ALA A 310 28.52 -3.97 11.17
CA ALA A 310 28.10 -5.38 11.18
C ALA A 310 26.92 -5.67 10.24
N VAL A 311 26.40 -4.69 9.50
CA VAL A 311 25.26 -4.84 8.60
C VAL A 311 25.65 -5.68 7.37
N LEU A 312 24.78 -6.59 6.97
CA LEU A 312 24.97 -7.44 5.78
C LEU A 312 23.99 -7.05 4.65
N PRO A 313 24.43 -7.09 3.37
CA PRO A 313 25.80 -7.28 2.91
C PRO A 313 26.69 -6.13 3.34
N ARG A 314 27.97 -6.42 3.65
CA ARG A 314 28.93 -5.39 4.06
C ARG A 314 28.94 -4.21 3.10
N ARG A 315 28.79 -3.02 3.63
CA ARG A 315 28.91 -1.77 2.90
C ARG A 315 29.98 -0.93 3.58
N PRO A 316 31.16 -0.79 2.93
CA PRO A 316 32.17 0.15 3.41
C PRO A 316 31.61 1.57 3.32
N GLY A 317 31.95 2.38 4.30
CA GLY A 317 31.74 3.82 4.28
C GLY A 317 32.62 4.51 3.23
N GLU A 318 32.71 5.81 3.33
CA GLU A 318 33.58 6.59 2.46
C GLU A 318 35.07 6.27 2.70
N PHE A 319 35.90 6.53 1.69
CA PHE A 319 37.34 6.40 1.83
C PHE A 319 37.90 7.52 2.71
N SER A 320 38.90 7.17 3.51
CA SER A 320 39.77 8.15 4.16
C SER A 320 40.48 9.03 3.13
N ARG A 321 41.15 10.09 3.58
CA ARG A 321 42.12 10.76 2.77
C ARG A 321 43.16 9.76 2.27
N GLU A 322 43.49 9.80 0.96
CA GLU A 322 44.53 8.99 0.35
C GLU A 322 45.90 9.36 0.92
N VAL A 323 46.70 8.34 1.23
CA VAL A 323 48.09 8.49 1.60
C VAL A 323 48.98 7.66 0.68
N SER A 324 50.23 8.04 0.51
CA SER A 324 51.17 7.31 -0.31
C SER A 324 52.50 7.06 0.39
N ALA A 325 53.14 5.95 0.07
CA ALA A 325 54.45 5.62 0.57
C ALA A 325 55.24 4.75 -0.44
N ARG A 326 56.55 4.77 -0.31
CA ARG A 326 57.46 3.99 -1.17
C ARG A 326 58.32 3.09 -0.29
N PRO A 327 58.18 1.78 -0.33
CA PRO A 327 59.06 0.85 0.36
C PRO A 327 60.50 1.07 -0.08
N ALA A 328 61.45 1.01 0.88
CA ALA A 328 62.86 1.17 0.58
C ALA A 328 63.71 0.35 1.54
N ARG A 329 64.85 -0.16 1.03
CA ARG A 329 65.89 -0.69 1.91
C ARG A 329 66.53 0.46 2.67
N ASN A 330 66.77 0.28 3.98
CA ASN A 330 67.42 1.27 4.84
C ASN A 330 66.60 2.56 5.06
N VAL A 331 65.32 2.41 5.48
CA VAL A 331 64.60 3.51 6.12
C VAL A 331 65.06 3.56 7.58
N PRO A 332 65.63 4.69 8.06
CA PRO A 332 66.13 4.82 9.42
C PRO A 332 65.01 4.67 10.49
#